data_56f9836f0e1096ca8b7b288a57ba1faf
#
_entry.id   56f9836f0e1096ca8b7b288a57ba1faf
#
_cell.length_a   1.000
_cell.length_b   1.000
_cell.length_c   1.000
_cell.angle_alpha   90.00
_cell.angle_beta   90.00
_cell.angle_gamma   90.00
#
_symmetry.space_group_name_H-M   'P 1'
#
loop_
_entity.id
_entity.type
_entity.pdbx_description
1 polymer ?
#
loop_
_entity_poly.entity_id
_entity_poly.type
_entity_poly.pdbx_seq_one_letter_code
_entity_poly.pdbx_strand_id
1 'polypeptide(L)'
;LAHTSGLAMHSDQALARPGTRRMYSNYGFTVLAESVQRESGIEFGRYLTEAVCEPLGMVTTRLDGGPAAAGFGATSTVADLAVFAGDLLRPSTVSAQMHADATTVQFPGLDGVLSGYGVQRPNDWGLGFEIRNSKSPHWTGECNSTRTFGHFGQSGGFIWVDPKADLALVVLTARDFGDWALDLWPAISDAVLAEYT
;
A
#
# COMPACT_ATOMS: atom_id res chain seq x y z
N LEU A 1 -7.13 1.24 8.04
CA LEU A 1 -5.88 1.45 7.32
C LEU A 1 -4.86 0.32 7.52
N ALA A 2 -4.78 -0.28 8.71
CA ALA A 2 -3.79 -1.32 9.02
C ALA A 2 -4.35 -2.75 8.89
N HIS A 3 -5.45 -2.96 8.17
CA HIS A 3 -6.13 -4.25 8.02
C HIS A 3 -6.45 -4.96 9.35
N THR A 4 -6.87 -4.19 10.33
CA THR A 4 -7.22 -4.67 11.69
C THR A 4 -8.70 -4.45 12.04
N SER A 5 -9.53 -4.12 11.06
CA SER A 5 -10.98 -3.94 11.27
C SER A 5 -11.70 -5.23 11.66
N GLY A 6 -11.15 -6.37 11.31
CA GLY A 6 -11.83 -7.67 11.46
C GLY A 6 -12.94 -7.92 10.43
N LEU A 7 -13.09 -7.05 9.44
CA LEU A 7 -14.07 -7.18 8.36
C LEU A 7 -13.59 -8.18 7.29
N ALA A 8 -14.53 -8.83 6.64
CA ALA A 8 -14.26 -9.65 5.48
C ALA A 8 -13.62 -8.83 4.33
N MET A 9 -13.02 -9.51 3.36
CA MET A 9 -12.29 -8.88 2.25
C MET A 9 -13.18 -7.93 1.42
N HIS A 10 -14.43 -8.33 1.14
CA HIS A 10 -15.33 -7.61 0.22
C HIS A 10 -16.72 -7.34 0.81
N SER A 11 -16.90 -7.43 2.13
CA SER A 11 -18.20 -7.18 2.75
C SER A 11 -18.06 -6.68 4.19
N ASP A 12 -19.18 -6.18 4.73
CA ASP A 12 -19.32 -5.71 6.12
C ASP A 12 -19.34 -6.83 7.15
N GLN A 13 -19.25 -8.09 6.71
CA GLN A 13 -19.24 -9.23 7.63
C GLN A 13 -18.07 -9.15 8.58
N ALA A 14 -18.35 -9.06 9.87
CA ALA A 14 -17.33 -9.12 10.92
C ALA A 14 -16.89 -10.58 11.15
N LEU A 15 -15.62 -10.87 10.90
CA LEU A 15 -14.99 -12.19 11.07
C LEU A 15 -14.12 -12.27 12.32
N ALA A 16 -13.71 -11.12 12.87
CA ALA A 16 -12.94 -11.02 14.09
C ALA A 16 -13.22 -9.70 14.82
N ARG A 17 -12.87 -9.61 16.10
CA ARG A 17 -12.92 -8.32 16.80
C ARG A 17 -11.84 -7.38 16.22
N PRO A 18 -12.14 -6.08 16.08
CA PRO A 18 -11.13 -5.10 15.66
C PRO A 18 -9.87 -5.17 16.53
N GLY A 19 -8.70 -5.01 15.91
CA GLY A 19 -7.41 -4.99 16.61
C GLY A 19 -6.87 -6.36 17.06
N THR A 20 -7.53 -7.48 16.76
CA THR A 20 -7.11 -8.80 17.25
C THR A 20 -6.38 -9.65 16.22
N ARG A 21 -6.53 -9.34 14.95
CA ARG A 21 -5.91 -10.04 13.81
C ARG A 21 -5.61 -9.08 12.68
N ARG A 22 -4.59 -9.41 11.90
CA ARG A 22 -4.31 -8.77 10.63
C ARG A 22 -5.06 -9.51 9.53
N MET A 23 -6.15 -8.91 9.05
CA MET A 23 -7.02 -9.49 8.02
C MET A 23 -7.17 -8.49 6.88
N TYR A 24 -6.59 -8.82 5.73
CA TYR A 24 -6.70 -7.97 4.55
C TYR A 24 -8.18 -7.72 4.19
N SER A 25 -8.55 -6.47 4.02
CA SER A 25 -9.93 -6.08 3.74
C SER A 25 -9.98 -4.85 2.83
N ASN A 26 -10.44 -5.02 1.61
CA ASN A 26 -10.78 -3.90 0.72
C ASN A 26 -11.99 -3.14 1.26
N TYR A 27 -12.94 -3.87 1.86
CA TYR A 27 -14.11 -3.25 2.47
C TYR A 27 -13.76 -2.30 3.61
N GLY A 28 -12.70 -2.57 4.34
CA GLY A 28 -12.18 -1.64 5.35
C GLY A 28 -11.79 -0.29 4.75
N PHE A 29 -11.28 -0.25 3.52
CA PHE A 29 -11.00 0.99 2.78
C PHE A 29 -12.26 1.65 2.24
N THR A 30 -13.29 0.89 1.87
CA THR A 30 -14.62 1.44 1.57
C THR A 30 -15.16 2.24 2.76
N VAL A 31 -15.16 1.65 3.95
CA VAL A 31 -15.62 2.31 5.19
C VAL A 31 -14.80 3.56 5.51
N LEU A 32 -13.49 3.51 5.29
CA LEU A 32 -12.62 4.69 5.43
C LEU A 32 -13.02 5.79 4.47
N ALA A 33 -13.16 5.47 3.18
CA ALA A 33 -13.52 6.43 2.15
C ALA A 33 -14.89 7.07 2.38
N GLU A 34 -15.89 6.27 2.80
CA GLU A 34 -17.20 6.78 3.23
C GLU A 34 -17.08 7.74 4.42
N SER A 35 -16.20 7.44 5.38
CA SER A 35 -15.95 8.31 6.52
C SER A 35 -15.30 9.62 6.10
N VAL A 36 -14.30 9.58 5.22
CA VAL A 36 -13.66 10.79 4.68
C VAL A 36 -14.69 11.64 3.93
N GLN A 37 -15.49 11.01 3.07
CA GLN A 37 -16.55 11.70 2.31
C GLN A 37 -17.59 12.36 3.24
N ARG A 38 -18.02 11.66 4.27
CA ARG A 38 -19.00 12.17 5.23
C ARG A 38 -18.45 13.34 6.04
N GLU A 39 -17.23 13.24 6.54
CA GLU A 39 -16.63 14.27 7.41
C GLU A 39 -16.18 15.51 6.61
N SER A 40 -15.70 15.32 5.37
CA SER A 40 -15.27 16.43 4.51
C SER A 40 -16.43 17.10 3.75
N GLY A 41 -17.52 16.37 3.49
CA GLY A 41 -18.58 16.78 2.59
C GLY A 41 -18.20 16.75 1.11
N ILE A 42 -17.04 16.14 0.77
CA ILE A 42 -16.51 16.05 -0.59
C ILE A 42 -16.60 14.60 -1.05
N GLU A 43 -17.02 14.35 -2.29
CA GLU A 43 -17.01 13.00 -2.89
C GLU A 43 -15.58 12.43 -2.87
N PHE A 44 -15.42 11.14 -2.52
CA PHE A 44 -14.11 10.59 -2.19
C PHE A 44 -13.11 10.64 -3.36
N GLY A 45 -13.54 10.34 -4.59
CA GLY A 45 -12.66 10.44 -5.77
C GLY A 45 -12.19 11.86 -6.02
N ARG A 46 -13.09 12.84 -5.84
CA ARG A 46 -12.75 14.26 -5.88
C ARG A 46 -11.81 14.65 -4.74
N TYR A 47 -12.07 14.18 -3.52
CA TYR A 47 -11.18 14.41 -2.39
C TYR A 47 -9.75 13.91 -2.67
N LEU A 48 -9.63 12.69 -3.21
CA LEU A 48 -8.33 12.14 -3.61
C LEU A 48 -7.64 13.01 -4.67
N THR A 49 -8.39 13.46 -5.66
CA THR A 49 -7.87 14.33 -6.72
C THR A 49 -7.35 15.64 -6.15
N GLU A 50 -8.16 16.37 -5.37
CA GLU A 50 -7.82 17.69 -4.84
C GLU A 50 -6.74 17.65 -3.73
N ALA A 51 -6.75 16.60 -2.90
CA ALA A 51 -5.83 16.50 -1.76
C ALA A 51 -4.48 15.84 -2.10
N VAL A 52 -4.42 15.02 -3.13
CA VAL A 52 -3.22 14.23 -3.46
C VAL A 52 -2.78 14.43 -4.90
N CYS A 53 -3.67 14.17 -5.87
CA CYS A 53 -3.26 14.14 -7.27
C CYS A 53 -2.85 15.52 -7.79
N GLU A 54 -3.66 16.55 -7.55
CA GLU A 54 -3.38 17.92 -8.00
C GLU A 54 -2.12 18.51 -7.37
N PRO A 55 -1.91 18.44 -6.03
CA PRO A 55 -0.69 18.93 -5.41
C PRO A 55 0.59 18.26 -5.93
N LEU A 56 0.50 17.00 -6.32
CA LEU A 56 1.62 16.22 -6.86
C LEU A 56 1.73 16.32 -8.39
N GLY A 57 0.77 16.93 -9.08
CA GLY A 57 0.75 16.97 -10.55
C GLY A 57 0.45 15.62 -11.21
N MET A 58 -0.23 14.71 -10.54
CA MET A 58 -0.63 13.38 -11.02
C MET A 58 -1.88 13.49 -11.93
N VAL A 59 -1.69 14.04 -13.10
CA VAL A 59 -2.80 14.47 -13.99
C VAL A 59 -3.59 13.34 -14.65
N THR A 60 -3.07 12.11 -14.65
CA THR A 60 -3.73 10.95 -15.26
C THR A 60 -4.29 9.98 -14.23
N THR A 61 -4.02 10.22 -12.96
CA THR A 61 -4.51 9.36 -11.87
C THR A 61 -5.96 9.69 -11.52
N ARG A 62 -6.78 8.66 -11.41
CA ARG A 62 -8.18 8.80 -11.03
C ARG A 62 -8.68 7.59 -10.25
N LEU A 63 -9.71 7.79 -9.46
CA LEU A 63 -10.47 6.75 -8.79
C LEU A 63 -11.94 6.84 -9.25
N ASP A 64 -12.32 5.92 -10.12
CA ASP A 64 -13.70 5.78 -10.57
C ASP A 64 -14.45 4.77 -9.67
N GLY A 65 -15.75 4.99 -9.42
CA GLY A 65 -16.57 4.07 -8.61
C GLY A 65 -16.71 4.44 -7.14
N GLY A 66 -16.26 5.63 -6.75
CA GLY A 66 -16.46 6.20 -5.42
C GLY A 66 -15.85 5.38 -4.28
N PRO A 67 -16.40 5.47 -3.05
CA PRO A 67 -15.87 4.80 -1.87
C PRO A 67 -15.69 3.29 -2.01
N ALA A 68 -16.57 2.61 -2.75
CA ALA A 68 -16.50 1.16 -2.96
C ALA A 68 -15.21 0.72 -3.68
N ALA A 69 -14.63 1.60 -4.49
CA ALA A 69 -13.41 1.34 -5.25
C ALA A 69 -12.11 1.72 -4.49
N ALA A 70 -12.21 2.34 -3.32
CA ALA A 70 -11.07 2.92 -2.60
C ALA A 70 -9.96 1.92 -2.26
N GLY A 71 -10.27 0.64 -2.13
CA GLY A 71 -9.31 -0.41 -1.82
C GLY A 71 -8.57 -1.01 -3.03
N PHE A 72 -8.97 -0.67 -4.29
CA PHE A 72 -8.42 -1.36 -5.48
C PHE A 72 -8.64 -0.65 -6.82
N GLY A 73 -9.47 0.41 -6.89
CA GLY A 73 -10.01 0.92 -8.15
C GLY A 73 -9.23 2.06 -8.80
N ALA A 74 -8.12 2.50 -8.24
CA ALA A 74 -7.33 3.58 -8.83
C ALA A 74 -6.71 3.17 -10.16
N THR A 75 -6.80 4.06 -11.15
CA THR A 75 -6.08 3.96 -12.44
C THR A 75 -5.02 5.04 -12.48
N SER A 76 -3.80 4.69 -12.90
CA SER A 76 -2.67 5.61 -12.92
C SER A 76 -1.67 5.23 -14.02
N THR A 77 -0.59 5.99 -14.10
CA THR A 77 0.59 5.71 -14.95
C THR A 77 1.85 5.56 -14.10
N VAL A 78 2.89 4.96 -14.67
CA VAL A 78 4.21 4.89 -14.00
C VAL A 78 4.70 6.29 -13.65
N ALA A 79 4.50 7.28 -14.52
CA ALA A 79 4.94 8.66 -14.28
C ALA A 79 4.26 9.26 -13.04
N ASP A 80 2.93 9.19 -12.94
CA ASP A 80 2.20 9.69 -11.78
C ASP A 80 2.59 8.94 -10.50
N LEU A 81 2.67 7.60 -10.57
CA LEU A 81 3.05 6.80 -9.41
C LEU A 81 4.51 7.01 -8.98
N ALA A 82 5.42 7.36 -9.90
CA ALA A 82 6.80 7.73 -9.57
C ALA A 82 6.84 9.04 -8.77
N VAL A 83 6.01 10.02 -9.14
CA VAL A 83 5.86 11.27 -8.35
C VAL A 83 5.31 10.97 -6.96
N PHE A 84 4.28 10.14 -6.87
CA PHE A 84 3.72 9.70 -5.58
C PHE A 84 4.77 8.95 -4.73
N ALA A 85 5.53 8.04 -5.33
CA ALA A 85 6.61 7.34 -4.63
C ALA A 85 7.72 8.30 -4.15
N GLY A 86 8.00 9.35 -4.92
CA GLY A 86 8.90 10.44 -4.50
C GLY A 86 8.37 11.22 -3.29
N ASP A 87 7.07 11.51 -3.24
CA ASP A 87 6.43 12.13 -2.08
C ASP A 87 6.43 11.20 -0.87
N LEU A 88 6.25 9.90 -1.05
CA LEU A 88 6.38 8.92 0.04
C LEU A 88 7.82 8.84 0.58
N LEU A 89 8.83 9.09 -0.23
CA LEU A 89 10.23 9.13 0.18
C LEU A 89 10.57 10.45 0.87
N ARG A 90 10.03 11.56 0.38
CA ARG A 90 10.22 12.92 0.89
C ARG A 90 8.87 13.65 0.97
N PRO A 91 8.12 13.45 2.06
CA PRO A 91 6.73 13.88 2.14
C PRO A 91 6.56 15.39 2.07
N SER A 92 5.65 15.81 1.20
CA SER A 92 5.19 17.21 1.06
C SER A 92 3.67 17.34 1.20
N THR A 93 2.90 16.28 0.93
CA THR A 93 1.43 16.28 0.99
C THR A 93 0.88 16.06 2.39
N VAL A 94 1.67 15.47 3.29
CA VAL A 94 1.31 15.23 4.69
C VAL A 94 2.41 15.73 5.62
N SER A 95 2.06 15.96 6.91
CA SER A 95 3.06 16.33 7.90
C SER A 95 4.08 15.21 8.14
N ALA A 96 5.29 15.56 8.57
CA ALA A 96 6.32 14.58 8.94
C ALA A 96 5.83 13.59 10.02
N GLN A 97 5.00 14.04 10.96
CA GLN A 97 4.41 13.18 11.99
C GLN A 97 3.42 12.18 11.36
N MET A 98 2.52 12.65 10.49
CA MET A 98 1.56 11.77 9.80
C MET A 98 2.27 10.74 8.93
N HIS A 99 3.32 11.15 8.21
CA HIS A 99 4.13 10.23 7.43
C HIS A 99 4.83 9.18 8.31
N ALA A 100 5.43 9.60 9.44
CA ALA A 100 6.05 8.68 10.39
C ALA A 100 5.03 7.67 10.95
N ASP A 101 3.82 8.12 11.31
CA ASP A 101 2.75 7.23 11.78
C ASP A 101 2.31 6.26 10.68
N ALA A 102 2.20 6.72 9.43
CA ALA A 102 1.78 5.89 8.30
C ALA A 102 2.81 4.80 7.96
N THR A 103 4.10 5.09 8.13
CA THR A 103 5.22 4.18 7.78
C THR A 103 5.81 3.43 8.97
N THR A 104 5.16 3.50 10.13
CA THR A 104 5.51 2.74 11.34
C THR A 104 4.48 1.66 11.62
N VAL A 105 4.92 0.54 12.20
CA VAL A 105 4.05 -0.60 12.51
C VAL A 105 2.90 -0.19 13.42
N GLN A 106 1.69 -0.39 12.94
CA GLN A 106 0.46 -0.21 13.70
C GLN A 106 -0.01 -1.57 14.24
N PHE A 107 -0.47 -1.62 15.48
CA PHE A 107 -0.89 -2.88 16.13
C PHE A 107 0.20 -3.96 16.03
N PRO A 108 1.36 -3.81 16.66
CA PRO A 108 2.49 -4.74 16.55
C PRO A 108 2.14 -6.14 17.08
N GLY A 109 2.82 -7.16 16.53
CA GLY A 109 2.67 -8.55 16.96
C GLY A 109 1.45 -9.28 16.41
N LEU A 110 0.69 -8.68 15.49
CA LEU A 110 -0.44 -9.35 14.86
C LEU A 110 0.02 -10.21 13.67
N ASP A 111 -0.33 -11.49 13.72
CA ASP A 111 -0.15 -12.41 12.60
C ASP A 111 -1.20 -12.17 11.51
N GLY A 112 -0.86 -12.56 10.29
CA GLY A 112 -1.77 -12.47 9.15
C GLY A 112 -1.27 -13.25 7.94
N VAL A 113 -2.10 -13.27 6.89
CA VAL A 113 -1.75 -13.86 5.60
C VAL A 113 -1.33 -12.76 4.65
N LEU A 114 -0.16 -12.93 4.03
CA LEU A 114 0.30 -12.15 2.90
C LEU A 114 0.00 -12.92 1.62
N SER A 115 -0.83 -12.34 0.75
CA SER A 115 -1.27 -12.97 -0.50
C SER A 115 -0.09 -13.50 -1.31
N GLY A 116 -0.13 -14.78 -1.67
CA GLY A 116 0.93 -15.46 -2.41
C GLY A 116 2.15 -15.87 -1.57
N TYR A 117 2.35 -15.27 -0.40
CA TYR A 117 3.54 -15.47 0.46
C TYR A 117 3.23 -16.17 1.79
N GLY A 118 1.96 -16.55 2.00
CA GLY A 118 1.55 -17.37 3.15
C GLY A 118 1.41 -16.60 4.45
N VAL A 119 1.45 -17.32 5.58
CA VAL A 119 1.30 -16.75 6.92
C VAL A 119 2.58 -16.05 7.36
N GLN A 120 2.46 -14.81 7.76
CA GLN A 120 3.54 -14.01 8.34
C GLN A 120 3.32 -13.80 9.84
N ARG A 121 4.39 -13.90 10.63
CA ARG A 121 4.37 -13.81 12.09
C ARG A 121 5.53 -12.95 12.59
N PRO A 122 5.32 -11.65 12.83
CA PRO A 122 4.11 -10.86 12.60
C PRO A 122 3.91 -10.50 11.11
N ASN A 123 2.69 -10.08 10.76
CA ASN A 123 2.38 -9.46 9.47
C ASN A 123 2.26 -7.95 9.65
N ASP A 124 3.37 -7.25 9.63
CA ASP A 124 3.46 -5.83 9.96
C ASP A 124 2.91 -4.92 8.87
N TRP A 125 2.13 -3.92 9.31
CA TRP A 125 1.51 -2.89 8.48
C TRP A 125 1.54 -1.54 9.19
N GLY A 126 1.75 -0.49 8.41
CA GLY A 126 1.48 0.89 8.80
C GLY A 126 0.06 1.32 8.48
N LEU A 127 -0.16 2.59 8.19
CA LEU A 127 -1.44 3.12 7.75
C LEU A 127 -1.53 3.10 6.22
N GLY A 128 -2.06 2.02 5.67
CA GLY A 128 -2.20 1.81 4.23
C GLY A 128 -1.02 1.08 3.57
N PHE A 129 0.13 1.01 4.22
CA PHE A 129 1.33 0.36 3.69
C PHE A 129 1.64 -0.93 4.42
N GLU A 130 1.97 -1.96 3.68
CA GLU A 130 2.66 -3.12 4.22
C GLU A 130 4.11 -2.71 4.56
N ILE A 131 4.61 -3.16 5.72
CA ILE A 131 5.98 -2.97 6.16
C ILE A 131 6.72 -4.29 6.04
N ARG A 132 7.85 -4.31 5.32
CA ARG A 132 8.62 -5.51 5.08
C ARG A 132 9.05 -6.18 6.39
N ASN A 133 9.69 -5.43 7.27
CA ASN A 133 10.29 -5.95 8.50
C ASN A 133 11.13 -7.20 8.20
N SER A 134 10.96 -8.28 8.96
CA SER A 134 11.66 -9.55 8.82
C SER A 134 10.86 -10.62 8.06
N LYS A 135 9.81 -10.24 7.32
CA LYS A 135 9.01 -11.19 6.55
C LYS A 135 9.85 -11.93 5.51
N SER A 136 9.66 -13.24 5.44
CA SER A 136 10.28 -14.13 4.45
C SER A 136 9.41 -15.37 4.26
N PRO A 137 9.01 -15.74 3.02
CA PRO A 137 9.26 -14.98 1.78
C PRO A 137 8.48 -13.67 1.71
N HIS A 138 8.91 -12.75 0.85
CA HIS A 138 8.31 -11.44 0.66
C HIS A 138 8.34 -11.00 -0.81
N TRP A 139 7.44 -10.10 -1.21
CA TRP A 139 7.35 -9.59 -2.59
C TRP A 139 8.43 -8.54 -2.94
N THR A 140 9.08 -7.94 -1.95
CA THR A 140 10.29 -7.12 -2.18
C THR A 140 11.54 -8.02 -2.18
N GLY A 141 12.68 -7.47 -2.58
CA GLY A 141 13.93 -8.19 -2.63
C GLY A 141 14.53 -8.52 -1.26
N GLU A 142 15.51 -9.39 -1.25
CA GLU A 142 16.25 -9.72 -0.03
C GLU A 142 17.16 -8.58 0.43
N CYS A 143 17.64 -7.76 -0.52
CA CYS A 143 18.44 -6.57 -0.26
C CYS A 143 17.62 -5.38 0.28
N ASN A 144 16.30 -5.40 0.15
CA ASN A 144 15.45 -4.37 0.74
C ASN A 144 15.61 -4.31 2.26
N SER A 145 15.70 -3.11 2.80
CA SER A 145 15.80 -2.93 4.24
C SER A 145 14.52 -3.37 4.97
N THR A 146 14.64 -3.67 6.26
CA THR A 146 13.47 -3.97 7.12
C THR A 146 12.50 -2.78 7.24
N ARG A 147 12.94 -1.58 6.86
CA ARG A 147 12.12 -0.37 6.85
C ARG A 147 11.38 -0.14 5.54
N THR A 148 11.61 -0.97 4.53
CA THR A 148 10.86 -0.91 3.27
C THR A 148 9.38 -1.05 3.53
N PHE A 149 8.61 -0.17 2.92
CA PHE A 149 7.16 -0.18 2.98
C PHE A 149 6.56 0.02 1.58
N GLY A 150 5.34 -0.39 1.41
CA GLY A 150 4.65 -0.26 0.12
C GLY A 150 3.43 -1.13 0.01
N HIS A 151 3.04 -1.41 -1.21
CA HIS A 151 1.90 -2.29 -1.50
C HIS A 151 2.01 -2.85 -2.91
N PHE A 152 1.40 -4.02 -3.13
CA PHE A 152 1.20 -4.58 -4.46
C PHE A 152 -0.27 -4.82 -4.75
N GLY A 153 -0.64 -4.86 -6.02
CA GLY A 153 -2.01 -5.07 -6.50
C GLY A 153 -2.19 -6.39 -7.25
N GLN A 154 -3.41 -6.90 -7.23
CA GLN A 154 -3.79 -8.07 -8.03
C GLN A 154 -3.56 -7.85 -9.54
N SER A 155 -3.57 -6.60 -10.00
CA SER A 155 -3.22 -6.21 -11.38
C SER A 155 -1.75 -6.41 -11.76
N GLY A 156 -0.93 -6.95 -10.85
CA GLY A 156 0.47 -7.29 -11.12
C GLY A 156 1.45 -6.13 -11.00
N GLY A 157 1.02 -5.00 -10.45
CA GLY A 157 1.90 -3.85 -10.15
C GLY A 157 2.22 -3.73 -8.67
N PHE A 158 3.30 -3.02 -8.36
CA PHE A 158 3.67 -2.68 -7.00
C PHE A 158 4.39 -1.34 -6.90
N ILE A 159 4.36 -0.79 -5.68
CA ILE A 159 5.21 0.32 -5.26
C ILE A 159 5.89 -0.08 -3.97
N TRP A 160 7.20 0.09 -3.89
CA TRP A 160 7.88 0.09 -2.60
C TRP A 160 8.79 1.32 -2.46
N VAL A 161 8.97 1.71 -1.21
CA VAL A 161 9.89 2.76 -0.77
C VAL A 161 10.83 2.18 0.27
N ASP A 162 12.13 2.29 0.05
CA ASP A 162 13.16 1.92 1.01
C ASP A 162 13.87 3.17 1.53
N PRO A 163 13.49 3.69 2.70
CA PRO A 163 14.08 4.91 3.24
C PRO A 163 15.54 4.76 3.66
N LYS A 164 16.06 3.53 3.82
CA LYS A 164 17.47 3.30 4.12
C LYS A 164 18.34 3.39 2.86
N ALA A 165 17.81 2.93 1.75
CA ALA A 165 18.45 3.03 0.43
C ALA A 165 18.24 4.41 -0.22
N ASP A 166 17.35 5.24 0.32
CA ASP A 166 16.86 6.48 -0.29
C ASP A 166 16.30 6.25 -1.70
N LEU A 167 15.58 5.14 -1.88
CA LEU A 167 15.13 4.66 -3.18
C LEU A 167 13.66 4.22 -3.12
N ALA A 168 12.96 4.43 -4.22
CA ALA A 168 11.62 3.91 -4.45
C ALA A 168 11.53 3.24 -5.82
N LEU A 169 10.71 2.20 -5.94
CA LEU A 169 10.45 1.51 -7.19
C LEU A 169 8.97 1.41 -7.46
N VAL A 170 8.58 1.74 -8.68
CA VAL A 170 7.23 1.57 -9.22
C VAL A 170 7.30 0.60 -10.38
N VAL A 171 6.48 -0.44 -10.33
CA VAL A 171 6.33 -1.41 -11.43
C VAL A 171 4.85 -1.53 -11.77
N LEU A 172 4.52 -1.38 -13.05
CA LEU A 172 3.22 -1.71 -13.61
C LEU A 172 3.39 -2.77 -14.70
N THR A 173 2.49 -3.73 -14.75
CA THR A 173 2.51 -4.80 -15.74
C THR A 173 1.14 -4.96 -16.40
N ALA A 174 1.10 -5.66 -17.53
CA ALA A 174 -0.14 -6.05 -18.20
C ALA A 174 -0.58 -7.48 -17.80
N ARG A 175 -0.01 -8.03 -16.75
CA ARG A 175 -0.26 -9.41 -16.27
C ARG A 175 -0.63 -9.40 -14.81
N ASP A 176 -1.75 -10.02 -14.47
CA ASP A 176 -2.19 -10.16 -13.08
C ASP A 176 -1.17 -10.88 -12.21
N PHE A 177 -1.16 -10.54 -10.92
CA PHE A 177 -0.32 -11.20 -9.92
C PHE A 177 -0.53 -12.73 -9.91
N GLY A 178 0.54 -13.47 -9.82
CA GLY A 178 0.56 -14.93 -9.78
C GLY A 178 1.99 -15.44 -9.59
N ASP A 179 2.23 -16.74 -9.81
CA ASP A 179 3.50 -17.42 -9.53
C ASP A 179 4.71 -16.73 -10.18
N TRP A 180 4.54 -16.17 -11.39
CA TRP A 180 5.59 -15.42 -12.06
C TRP A 180 6.11 -14.22 -11.25
N ALA A 181 5.24 -13.61 -10.45
CA ALA A 181 5.59 -12.44 -9.64
C ALA A 181 6.39 -12.86 -8.38
N LEU A 182 6.13 -14.06 -7.86
CA LEU A 182 6.84 -14.58 -6.68
C LEU A 182 8.34 -14.70 -6.93
N ASP A 183 8.74 -15.06 -8.15
CA ASP A 183 10.13 -15.20 -8.55
C ASP A 183 10.73 -13.89 -9.05
N LEU A 184 9.97 -13.14 -9.85
CA LEU A 184 10.49 -12.00 -10.60
C LEU A 184 10.59 -10.72 -9.76
N TRP A 185 9.61 -10.43 -8.91
CA TRP A 185 9.58 -9.18 -8.17
C TRP A 185 10.74 -9.03 -7.16
N PRO A 186 11.08 -10.06 -6.35
CA PRO A 186 12.28 -9.98 -5.51
C PRO A 186 13.55 -9.77 -6.32
N ALA A 187 13.72 -10.51 -7.43
CA ALA A 187 14.90 -10.39 -8.28
C ALA A 187 15.05 -9.00 -8.92
N ILE A 188 13.95 -8.40 -9.41
CA ILE A 188 13.97 -7.02 -9.93
C ILE A 188 14.32 -6.03 -8.82
N SER A 189 13.74 -6.19 -7.64
CA SER A 189 14.00 -5.30 -6.49
C SER A 189 15.48 -5.34 -6.09
N ASP A 190 16.08 -6.53 -6.00
CA ASP A 190 17.50 -6.69 -5.67
C ASP A 190 18.40 -6.13 -6.77
N ALA A 191 18.06 -6.34 -8.06
CA ALA A 191 18.82 -5.78 -9.17
C ALA A 191 18.81 -4.24 -9.16
N VAL A 192 17.65 -3.63 -8.89
CA VAL A 192 17.52 -2.17 -8.79
C VAL A 192 18.33 -1.63 -7.61
N LEU A 193 18.25 -2.28 -6.44
CA LEU A 193 19.06 -1.87 -5.28
C LEU A 193 20.55 -1.99 -5.58
N ALA A 194 21.00 -3.08 -6.20
CA ALA A 194 22.41 -3.28 -6.53
C ALA A 194 22.95 -2.26 -7.55
N GLU A 195 22.09 -1.76 -8.45
CA GLU A 195 22.49 -0.76 -9.45
C GLU A 195 22.59 0.66 -8.89
N TYR A 196 21.70 1.01 -7.93
CA TYR A 196 21.53 2.40 -7.47
C TYR A 196 21.99 2.67 -6.04
N THR A 197 22.49 1.67 -5.33
CA THR A 197 23.05 1.82 -3.97
C THR A 197 24.44 1.23 -3.84
#